data_631ba7eb68ece4ea7cdea21217e484e9
#
_entry.id   631ba7eb68ece4ea7cdea21217e484e9
#
_cell.length_a   1.000
_cell.length_b   1.000
_cell.length_c   1.000
_cell.angle_alpha   90.00
_cell.angle_beta   90.00
_cell.angle_gamma   90.00
#
_symmetry.space_group_name_H-M   'P 1'
#
loop_
_entity.id
_entity.type
_entity.pdbx_description
1 polymer ?
#
loop_
_entity_poly.entity_id
_entity_poly.type
_entity_poly.pdbx_seq_one_letter_code
_entity_poly.pdbx_strand_id
1 'polypeptide(L)'
;MNDKLTRQVEEMKKQTIGVEIEMNNITREKAASLAAEFFGTGRHQYTAGRNGYETWSAWDADGREWKFQKDVSIAGPDSQKCELVTPILTYADIELLQELVRRLRKAGAKSDATRGCGVHIHIGAKGHTPQTLRNLANIMASHESLLTESLALDHYRVGRYCRPVDEDFLREVNRKKPQTMAKLADIWYNSQGENYRRDHHYNGSRYHMLYAEYKKYAEKLL
;
A
#
# COMPACT_ATOMS: atom_id res chain seq x y z
N MET A 1 18.74 -3.01 -27.20
CA MET A 1 18.09 -2.24 -26.09
C MET A 1 19.14 -1.38 -25.48
N ASN A 2 18.84 -0.11 -25.12
CA ASN A 2 19.86 0.80 -24.59
C ASN A 2 20.32 0.30 -23.20
N ASP A 3 21.62 0.02 -23.01
CA ASP A 3 22.20 -0.50 -21.76
C ASP A 3 21.82 0.31 -20.53
N LYS A 4 21.62 1.61 -20.69
CA LYS A 4 21.15 2.50 -19.61
C LYS A 4 19.73 2.15 -19.17
N LEU A 5 18.80 1.91 -20.11
CA LEU A 5 17.41 1.56 -19.80
C LEU A 5 17.33 0.19 -19.13
N THR A 6 18.07 -0.79 -19.64
CA THR A 6 18.13 -2.13 -19.06
C THR A 6 18.59 -2.06 -17.60
N ARG A 7 19.66 -1.29 -17.31
CA ARG A 7 20.16 -1.10 -15.95
C ARG A 7 19.14 -0.41 -15.05
N GLN A 8 18.41 0.60 -15.54
CA GLN A 8 17.37 1.28 -14.79
C GLN A 8 16.21 0.33 -14.43
N VAL A 9 15.80 -0.53 -15.35
CA VAL A 9 14.76 -1.54 -15.11
C VAL A 9 15.22 -2.55 -14.05
N GLU A 10 16.44 -3.03 -14.13
CA GLU A 10 16.97 -3.97 -13.13
C GLU A 10 17.10 -3.33 -11.75
N GLU A 11 17.47 -2.05 -11.64
CA GLU A 11 17.47 -1.35 -10.35
C GLU A 11 16.04 -1.15 -9.81
N MET A 12 15.07 -0.84 -10.66
CA MET A 12 13.66 -0.75 -10.26
C MET A 12 13.15 -2.08 -9.69
N LYS A 13 13.49 -3.22 -10.29
CA LYS A 13 13.10 -4.54 -9.80
C LYS A 13 13.65 -4.90 -8.42
N LYS A 14 14.68 -4.22 -7.96
CA LYS A 14 15.25 -4.40 -6.61
C LYS A 14 14.51 -3.64 -5.53
N GLN A 15 13.57 -2.77 -5.88
CA GLN A 15 12.78 -2.04 -4.90
C GLN A 15 11.93 -3.02 -4.08
N THR A 16 11.85 -2.75 -2.78
CA THR A 16 10.96 -3.48 -1.89
C THR A 16 9.55 -2.91 -1.97
N ILE A 17 8.57 -3.80 -1.92
CA ILE A 17 7.16 -3.47 -1.93
C ILE A 17 6.43 -4.19 -0.80
N GLY A 18 5.37 -3.59 -0.30
CA GLY A 18 4.39 -4.21 0.57
C GLY A 18 3.01 -3.93 0.02
N VAL A 19 2.09 -4.88 0.15
CA VAL A 19 0.73 -4.71 -0.37
C VAL A 19 -0.27 -5.08 0.71
N GLU A 20 -1.25 -4.21 0.92
CA GLU A 20 -2.42 -4.47 1.75
C GLU A 20 -3.65 -4.54 0.83
N ILE A 21 -4.44 -5.61 0.97
CA ILE A 21 -5.64 -5.81 0.16
C ILE A 21 -6.81 -6.06 1.09
N GLU A 22 -7.67 -5.07 1.17
CA GLU A 22 -8.92 -5.18 1.92
C GLU A 22 -9.94 -5.99 1.13
N MET A 23 -10.58 -6.93 1.82
CA MET A 23 -11.59 -7.81 1.24
C MET A 23 -12.66 -8.18 2.25
N ASN A 24 -13.83 -8.53 1.74
CA ASN A 24 -14.91 -9.07 2.52
C ASN A 24 -15.35 -10.44 1.99
N ASN A 25 -16.39 -11.01 2.60
CA ASN A 25 -17.00 -12.28 2.17
C ASN A 25 -16.09 -13.52 2.32
N ILE A 26 -15.02 -13.40 3.09
CA ILE A 26 -14.13 -14.49 3.48
C ILE A 26 -13.69 -14.29 4.93
N THR A 27 -13.56 -15.38 5.70
CA THR A 27 -12.98 -15.28 7.04
C THR A 27 -11.46 -15.24 6.97
N ARG A 28 -10.84 -14.59 7.95
CA ARG A 28 -9.38 -14.51 8.07
C ARG A 28 -8.72 -15.88 8.14
N GLU A 29 -9.31 -16.80 8.92
CA GLU A 29 -8.86 -18.18 9.03
C GLU A 29 -8.89 -18.91 7.68
N LYS A 30 -10.02 -18.84 6.97
CA LYS A 30 -10.15 -19.45 5.63
C LYS A 30 -9.14 -18.88 4.65
N ALA A 31 -8.93 -17.58 4.67
CA ALA A 31 -7.95 -16.92 3.81
C ALA A 31 -6.51 -17.37 4.13
N ALA A 32 -6.14 -17.44 5.41
CA ALA A 32 -4.83 -17.94 5.84
C ALA A 32 -4.61 -19.42 5.50
N SER A 33 -5.63 -20.26 5.69
CA SER A 33 -5.57 -21.68 5.33
C SER A 33 -5.34 -21.87 3.82
N LEU A 34 -6.09 -21.15 2.98
CA LEU A 34 -5.91 -21.17 1.52
C LEU A 34 -4.53 -20.68 1.08
N ALA A 35 -4.01 -19.67 1.76
CA ALA A 35 -2.66 -19.17 1.48
C ALA A 35 -1.60 -20.22 1.84
N ALA A 36 -1.70 -20.87 3.00
CA ALA A 36 -0.78 -21.92 3.43
C ALA A 36 -0.81 -23.14 2.50
N GLU A 37 -2.00 -23.52 2.02
CA GLU A 37 -2.15 -24.57 0.99
C GLU A 37 -1.49 -24.13 -0.32
N PHE A 38 -1.75 -22.90 -0.77
CA PHE A 38 -1.16 -22.35 -1.98
C PHE A 38 0.37 -22.32 -1.94
N PHE A 39 0.96 -21.96 -0.79
CA PHE A 39 2.41 -21.96 -0.60
C PHE A 39 3.00 -23.37 -0.44
N GLY A 40 2.15 -24.39 -0.33
CA GLY A 40 2.59 -25.78 -0.14
C GLY A 40 3.13 -26.07 1.27
N THR A 41 2.98 -25.15 2.21
CA THR A 41 3.51 -25.32 3.58
C THR A 41 2.47 -25.91 4.54
N GLY A 42 1.18 -25.74 4.25
CA GLY A 42 0.09 -26.06 5.17
C GLY A 42 0.13 -25.29 6.51
N ARG A 43 1.10 -24.40 6.67
CA ARG A 43 1.34 -23.72 7.93
C ARG A 43 0.52 -22.42 8.02
N HIS A 44 -0.52 -22.45 8.82
CA HIS A 44 -1.29 -21.27 9.22
C HIS A 44 -1.64 -21.33 10.69
N GLN A 45 -1.83 -20.18 11.31
CA GLN A 45 -2.09 -20.08 12.75
C GLN A 45 -2.78 -18.79 13.11
N TYR A 46 -3.61 -18.81 14.16
CA TYR A 46 -4.07 -17.61 14.82
C TYR A 46 -2.94 -16.97 15.62
N THR A 47 -2.58 -15.75 15.28
CA THR A 47 -1.47 -15.01 15.90
C THR A 47 -1.93 -13.81 16.72
N ALA A 48 -3.25 -13.67 16.91
CA ALA A 48 -3.94 -12.62 17.67
C ALA A 48 -3.76 -11.20 17.08
N GLY A 49 -2.56 -10.82 16.68
CA GLY A 49 -2.25 -9.46 16.26
C GLY A 49 -2.26 -8.46 17.43
N ARG A 50 -1.93 -7.21 17.15
CA ARG A 50 -2.02 -6.11 18.11
C ARG A 50 -3.43 -5.50 18.08
N ASN A 51 -3.90 -5.00 19.23
CA ASN A 51 -5.08 -4.11 19.31
C ASN A 51 -6.37 -4.64 18.67
N GLY A 52 -6.65 -5.95 18.78
CA GLY A 52 -7.91 -6.50 18.29
C GLY A 52 -7.99 -6.78 16.79
N TYR A 53 -6.85 -6.81 16.09
CA TYR A 53 -6.80 -7.19 14.67
C TYR A 53 -7.21 -8.63 14.37
N GLU A 54 -7.28 -9.49 15.41
CA GLU A 54 -7.72 -10.89 15.27
C GLU A 54 -7.02 -11.60 14.10
N THR A 55 -5.70 -11.51 14.06
CA THR A 55 -4.87 -11.91 12.92
C THR A 55 -4.73 -13.43 12.83
N TRP A 56 -4.92 -13.94 11.63
CA TRP A 56 -4.44 -15.26 11.20
C TRP A 56 -3.25 -15.07 10.28
N SER A 57 -2.21 -15.87 10.46
CA SER A 57 -1.00 -15.80 9.64
C SER A 57 -0.81 -17.10 8.86
N ALA A 58 -0.27 -16.99 7.65
CA ALA A 58 0.24 -18.10 6.87
C ALA A 58 1.71 -17.84 6.55
N TRP A 59 2.49 -18.89 6.34
CA TRP A 59 3.91 -18.77 5.99
C TRP A 59 4.16 -19.40 4.64
N ASP A 60 4.91 -18.69 3.80
CA ASP A 60 5.36 -19.22 2.52
C ASP A 60 6.59 -20.15 2.67
N ALA A 61 7.08 -20.66 1.54
CA ALA A 61 8.22 -21.58 1.51
C ALA A 61 9.53 -20.95 2.00
N ASP A 62 9.64 -19.63 1.91
CA ASP A 62 10.79 -18.88 2.42
C ASP A 62 10.66 -18.52 3.91
N GLY A 63 9.56 -18.93 4.54
CA GLY A 63 9.24 -18.65 5.95
C GLY A 63 8.75 -17.22 6.19
N ARG A 64 8.42 -16.46 5.17
CA ARG A 64 7.86 -15.11 5.29
C ARG A 64 6.41 -15.19 5.75
N GLU A 65 6.04 -14.30 6.68
CA GLU A 65 4.70 -14.27 7.28
C GLU A 65 3.74 -13.41 6.44
N TRP A 66 2.64 -14.00 6.00
CA TRP A 66 1.51 -13.36 5.34
C TRP A 66 0.36 -13.25 6.33
N LYS A 67 -0.14 -12.03 6.60
CA LYS A 67 -1.15 -11.79 7.62
C LYS A 67 -2.52 -11.56 7.00
N PHE A 68 -3.52 -12.11 7.65
CA PHE A 68 -4.93 -11.90 7.35
C PHE A 68 -5.56 -11.33 8.62
N GLN A 69 -5.81 -10.03 8.63
CA GLN A 69 -6.22 -9.31 9.81
C GLN A 69 -7.56 -8.61 9.63
N LYS A 70 -8.18 -8.23 10.74
CA LYS A 70 -9.42 -7.47 10.73
C LYS A 70 -9.09 -6.00 10.48
N ASP A 71 -9.76 -5.41 9.49
CA ASP A 71 -9.82 -3.97 9.35
C ASP A 71 -11.23 -3.47 9.64
N VAL A 72 -11.34 -2.49 10.54
CA VAL A 72 -12.62 -1.94 11.00
C VAL A 72 -13.29 -1.06 9.94
N SER A 73 -12.54 -0.56 8.97
CA SER A 73 -13.03 0.28 7.87
C SER A 73 -13.90 -0.50 6.88
N ILE A 74 -13.69 -1.82 6.78
CA ILE A 74 -14.44 -2.70 5.91
C ILE A 74 -15.87 -2.86 6.44
N ALA A 75 -16.87 -2.63 5.60
CA ALA A 75 -18.26 -2.81 5.98
C ALA A 75 -18.68 -4.30 5.93
N GLY A 76 -19.53 -4.69 6.86
CA GLY A 76 -20.08 -6.06 6.94
C GLY A 76 -19.84 -6.73 8.29
N PRO A 77 -20.17 -8.03 8.41
CA PRO A 77 -19.93 -8.79 9.62
C PRO A 77 -18.44 -8.87 9.96
N ASP A 78 -18.08 -8.67 11.22
CA ASP A 78 -16.69 -8.69 11.70
C ASP A 78 -15.93 -9.98 11.34
N SER A 79 -16.61 -11.11 11.29
CA SER A 79 -16.03 -12.39 10.88
C SER A 79 -15.59 -12.44 9.42
N GLN A 80 -16.14 -11.56 8.56
CA GLN A 80 -15.87 -11.50 7.13
C GLN A 80 -15.07 -10.27 6.69
N LYS A 81 -14.62 -9.46 7.64
CA LYS A 81 -13.67 -8.36 7.37
C LYS A 81 -12.26 -8.95 7.36
N CYS A 82 -11.59 -8.85 6.24
CA CYS A 82 -10.28 -9.46 6.05
C CYS A 82 -9.39 -8.54 5.23
N GLU A 83 -8.24 -8.20 5.78
CA GLU A 83 -7.17 -7.51 5.08
C GLU A 83 -5.99 -8.46 4.94
N LEU A 84 -5.56 -8.70 3.72
CA LEU A 84 -4.28 -9.36 3.45
C LEU A 84 -3.17 -8.32 3.57
N VAL A 85 -2.22 -8.57 4.47
CA VAL A 85 -0.97 -7.80 4.59
C VAL A 85 0.19 -8.70 4.21
N THR A 86 0.90 -8.33 3.14
CA THR A 86 2.03 -9.11 2.66
C THR A 86 3.27 -8.90 3.52
N PRO A 87 4.23 -9.83 3.52
CA PRO A 87 5.60 -9.53 3.93
C PRO A 87 6.22 -8.51 2.96
N ILE A 88 7.47 -8.13 3.23
CA ILE A 88 8.26 -7.35 2.27
C ILE A 88 8.49 -8.23 1.03
N LEU A 89 8.06 -7.73 -0.12
CA LEU A 89 8.15 -8.38 -1.42
C LEU A 89 9.11 -7.63 -2.33
N THR A 90 9.44 -8.26 -3.44
CA THR A 90 10.18 -7.69 -4.57
C THR A 90 9.39 -7.87 -5.87
N TYR A 91 9.91 -7.35 -6.97
CA TYR A 91 9.28 -7.53 -8.29
C TYR A 91 9.06 -9.02 -8.64
N ALA A 92 9.98 -9.90 -8.22
CA ALA A 92 9.87 -11.34 -8.48
C ALA A 92 8.67 -12.02 -7.77
N ASP A 93 8.17 -11.42 -6.71
CA ASP A 93 7.04 -11.95 -5.93
C ASP A 93 5.66 -11.53 -6.49
N ILE A 94 5.61 -10.64 -7.49
CA ILE A 94 4.34 -10.08 -7.98
C ILE A 94 3.42 -11.19 -8.55
N GLU A 95 3.97 -12.12 -9.30
CA GLU A 95 3.17 -13.23 -9.86
C GLU A 95 2.62 -14.14 -8.76
N LEU A 96 3.42 -14.41 -7.72
CA LEU A 96 2.99 -15.17 -6.54
C LEU A 96 1.81 -14.49 -5.86
N LEU A 97 1.92 -13.17 -5.61
CA LEU A 97 0.84 -12.39 -5.03
C LEU A 97 -0.42 -12.42 -5.88
N GLN A 98 -0.29 -12.20 -7.18
CA GLN A 98 -1.43 -12.20 -8.11
C GLN A 98 -2.16 -13.53 -8.13
N GLU A 99 -1.43 -14.66 -8.12
CA GLU A 99 -2.03 -15.98 -8.10
C GLU A 99 -2.74 -16.28 -6.78
N LEU A 100 -2.14 -15.88 -5.64
CA LEU A 100 -2.81 -15.96 -4.34
C LEU A 100 -4.14 -15.19 -4.36
N VAL A 101 -4.12 -13.95 -4.86
CA VAL A 101 -5.33 -13.11 -4.94
C VAL A 101 -6.40 -13.75 -5.82
N ARG A 102 -6.03 -14.35 -6.95
CA ARG A 102 -6.99 -15.11 -7.81
C ARG A 102 -7.62 -16.26 -7.05
N ARG A 103 -6.86 -17.01 -6.25
CA ARG A 103 -7.37 -18.11 -5.43
C ARG A 103 -8.31 -17.63 -4.32
N LEU A 104 -7.95 -16.56 -3.63
CA LEU A 104 -8.82 -15.94 -2.63
C LEU A 104 -10.15 -15.48 -3.26
N ARG A 105 -10.07 -14.82 -4.42
CA ARG A 105 -11.27 -14.40 -5.19
C ARG A 105 -12.13 -15.60 -5.58
N LYS A 106 -11.53 -16.68 -6.08
CA LYS A 106 -12.24 -17.92 -6.45
C LYS A 106 -12.92 -18.58 -5.24
N ALA A 107 -12.33 -18.42 -4.05
CA ALA A 107 -12.92 -18.91 -2.79
C ALA A 107 -14.03 -18.01 -2.22
N GLY A 108 -14.34 -16.89 -2.90
CA GLY A 108 -15.44 -15.98 -2.56
C GLY A 108 -15.05 -14.62 -2.03
N ALA A 109 -13.75 -14.36 -1.81
CA ALA A 109 -13.29 -13.03 -1.38
C ALA A 109 -13.63 -11.96 -2.41
N LYS A 110 -14.02 -10.78 -1.95
CA LYS A 110 -14.32 -9.62 -2.79
C LYS A 110 -13.66 -8.38 -2.21
N SER A 111 -12.93 -7.64 -3.03
CA SER A 111 -12.50 -6.28 -2.71
C SER A 111 -13.54 -5.31 -3.29
N ASP A 112 -14.54 -4.99 -2.49
CA ASP A 112 -15.72 -4.22 -2.90
C ASP A 112 -15.58 -2.78 -2.40
N ALA A 113 -15.38 -1.85 -3.33
CA ALA A 113 -15.22 -0.42 -3.04
C ALA A 113 -16.43 0.15 -2.29
N THR A 114 -17.66 -0.32 -2.60
CA THR A 114 -18.89 0.13 -1.94
C THR A 114 -18.97 -0.30 -0.48
N ARG A 115 -18.16 -1.29 -0.10
CA ARG A 115 -18.02 -1.80 1.28
C ARG A 115 -16.75 -1.32 1.97
N GLY A 116 -16.12 -0.28 1.44
CA GLY A 116 -14.93 0.32 2.04
C GLY A 116 -13.62 -0.36 1.69
N CYS A 117 -13.62 -1.43 0.88
CA CYS A 117 -12.39 -2.12 0.52
C CYS A 117 -11.50 -1.30 -0.43
N GLY A 118 -10.21 -1.32 -0.21
CA GLY A 118 -9.19 -0.69 -1.03
C GLY A 118 -7.94 -1.56 -1.18
N VAL A 119 -6.98 -1.05 -1.93
CA VAL A 119 -5.65 -1.65 -2.06
C VAL A 119 -4.62 -0.58 -1.75
N HIS A 120 -3.69 -0.90 -0.84
CA HIS A 120 -2.55 -0.05 -0.50
C HIS A 120 -1.28 -0.70 -1.02
N ILE A 121 -0.46 0.06 -1.73
CA ILE A 121 0.84 -0.39 -2.23
C ILE A 121 1.91 0.48 -1.61
N HIS A 122 2.74 -0.12 -0.77
CA HIS A 122 3.88 0.51 -0.15
C HIS A 122 5.12 0.27 -1.00
N ILE A 123 5.90 1.32 -1.23
CA ILE A 123 7.18 1.22 -1.95
C ILE A 123 8.27 1.68 -1.00
N GLY A 124 9.33 0.86 -0.86
CA GLY A 124 10.46 1.19 0.00
C GLY A 124 11.13 2.49 -0.42
N ALA A 125 11.27 3.41 0.53
CA ALA A 125 11.85 4.75 0.28
C ALA A 125 13.38 4.79 0.28
N LYS A 126 14.05 3.66 0.54
CA LYS A 126 15.52 3.58 0.57
C LYS A 126 16.12 4.02 -0.77
N GLY A 127 17.05 4.97 -0.71
CA GLY A 127 17.70 5.53 -1.91
C GLY A 127 16.95 6.68 -2.58
N HIS A 128 15.73 7.00 -2.17
CA HIS A 128 15.06 8.19 -2.65
C HIS A 128 15.63 9.47 -2.04
N THR A 129 15.71 10.50 -2.88
CA THR A 129 16.11 11.87 -2.51
C THR A 129 14.90 12.80 -2.59
N PRO A 130 14.94 14.00 -2.00
CA PRO A 130 13.87 14.98 -2.19
C PRO A 130 13.59 15.27 -3.68
N GLN A 131 14.62 15.24 -4.52
CA GLN A 131 14.49 15.42 -5.96
C GLN A 131 13.73 14.27 -6.62
N THR A 132 14.06 13.02 -6.29
CA THR A 132 13.39 11.85 -6.89
C THR A 132 11.93 11.77 -6.43
N LEU A 133 11.63 12.10 -5.17
CA LEU A 133 10.24 12.15 -4.67
C LEU A 133 9.45 13.30 -5.30
N ARG A 134 10.07 14.48 -5.52
CA ARG A 134 9.44 15.55 -6.29
C ARG A 134 9.11 15.11 -7.71
N ASN A 135 10.05 14.43 -8.37
CA ASN A 135 9.82 13.92 -9.72
C ASN A 135 8.70 12.89 -9.74
N LEU A 136 8.66 11.98 -8.77
CA LEU A 136 7.58 11.01 -8.61
C LEU A 136 6.22 11.69 -8.46
N ALA A 137 6.12 12.70 -7.59
CA ALA A 137 4.88 13.45 -7.41
C ALA A 137 4.39 14.12 -8.71
N ASN A 138 5.31 14.71 -9.50
CA ASN A 138 4.97 15.31 -10.79
C ASN A 138 4.53 14.24 -11.82
N ILE A 139 5.21 13.09 -11.86
CA ILE A 139 4.82 11.97 -12.73
C ILE A 139 3.44 11.46 -12.35
N MET A 140 3.20 11.23 -11.07
CA MET A 140 1.88 10.79 -10.60
C MET A 140 0.80 11.80 -10.99
N ALA A 141 0.96 13.06 -10.65
CA ALA A 141 -0.02 14.10 -10.97
C ALA A 141 -0.34 14.19 -12.47
N SER A 142 0.65 13.97 -13.34
CA SER A 142 0.44 13.99 -14.79
C SER A 142 -0.26 12.74 -15.35
N HIS A 143 -0.37 11.67 -14.56
CA HIS A 143 -0.95 10.38 -15.00
C HIS A 143 -2.16 9.93 -14.18
N GLU A 144 -2.59 10.69 -13.17
CA GLU A 144 -3.66 10.29 -12.25
C GLU A 144 -4.99 10.05 -12.95
N SER A 145 -5.35 10.86 -13.94
CA SER A 145 -6.57 10.64 -14.73
C SER A 145 -6.52 9.31 -15.48
N LEU A 146 -5.39 9.03 -16.12
CA LEU A 146 -5.17 7.78 -16.83
C LEU A 146 -5.25 6.57 -15.89
N LEU A 147 -4.63 6.68 -14.70
CA LEU A 147 -4.68 5.62 -13.69
C LEU A 147 -6.10 5.42 -13.16
N THR A 148 -6.83 6.50 -12.89
CA THR A 148 -8.21 6.47 -12.43
C THR A 148 -9.11 5.73 -13.43
N GLU A 149 -8.99 6.05 -14.70
CA GLU A 149 -9.76 5.42 -15.76
C GLU A 149 -9.34 3.96 -16.01
N SER A 150 -8.04 3.71 -16.13
CA SER A 150 -7.51 2.38 -16.45
C SER A 150 -7.80 1.35 -15.36
N LEU A 151 -7.79 1.78 -14.10
CA LEU A 151 -8.09 0.94 -12.94
C LEU A 151 -9.57 0.93 -12.58
N ALA A 152 -10.41 1.67 -13.32
CA ALA A 152 -11.84 1.85 -13.06
C ALA A 152 -12.11 2.19 -11.58
N LEU A 153 -11.37 3.18 -11.04
CA LEU A 153 -11.48 3.56 -9.65
C LEU A 153 -12.87 4.15 -9.37
N ASP A 154 -13.44 3.77 -8.24
CA ASP A 154 -14.71 4.29 -7.80
C ASP A 154 -14.62 5.80 -7.52
N HIS A 155 -15.52 6.60 -8.12
CA HIS A 155 -15.50 8.07 -8.03
C HIS A 155 -15.67 8.58 -6.59
N TYR A 156 -16.46 7.90 -5.76
CA TYR A 156 -16.62 8.26 -4.36
C TYR A 156 -15.29 8.09 -3.60
N ARG A 157 -14.56 7.02 -3.91
CA ARG A 157 -13.25 6.77 -3.30
C ARG A 157 -12.20 7.78 -3.78
N VAL A 158 -12.17 8.10 -5.06
CA VAL A 158 -11.26 9.12 -5.62
C VAL A 158 -11.45 10.47 -4.92
N GLY A 159 -12.71 10.87 -4.67
CA GLY A 159 -12.99 12.12 -3.95
C GLY A 159 -12.67 12.12 -2.46
N ARG A 160 -12.50 10.95 -1.83
CA ARG A 160 -12.40 10.83 -0.37
C ARG A 160 -11.12 10.17 0.15
N TYR A 161 -10.72 9.05 -0.42
CA TYR A 161 -9.67 8.19 0.12
C TYR A 161 -8.42 8.09 -0.77
N CYS A 162 -8.55 8.39 -2.05
CA CYS A 162 -7.45 8.39 -3.01
C CYS A 162 -7.51 9.65 -3.89
N ARG A 163 -7.55 10.81 -3.25
CA ARG A 163 -7.57 12.12 -3.92
C ARG A 163 -6.32 12.28 -4.80
N PRO A 164 -6.40 13.06 -5.87
CA PRO A 164 -5.23 13.46 -6.66
C PRO A 164 -4.15 14.12 -5.80
N VAL A 165 -2.93 14.15 -6.30
CA VAL A 165 -1.83 14.89 -5.67
C VAL A 165 -2.25 16.36 -5.49
N ASP A 166 -2.02 16.88 -4.30
CA ASP A 166 -2.39 18.24 -3.93
C ASP A 166 -1.66 19.30 -4.79
N GLU A 167 -2.41 20.20 -5.42
CA GLU A 167 -1.86 21.22 -6.33
C GLU A 167 -0.98 22.24 -5.60
N ASP A 168 -1.33 22.60 -4.37
CA ASP A 168 -0.53 23.52 -3.57
C ASP A 168 0.81 22.89 -3.19
N PHE A 169 0.78 21.59 -2.86
CA PHE A 169 2.01 20.83 -2.67
C PHE A 169 2.87 20.82 -3.93
N LEU A 170 2.30 20.50 -5.10
CA LEU A 170 3.05 20.48 -6.36
C LEU A 170 3.67 21.84 -6.69
N ARG A 171 2.89 22.91 -6.52
CA ARG A 171 3.37 24.28 -6.74
C ARG A 171 4.55 24.60 -5.83
N GLU A 172 4.40 24.36 -4.53
CA GLU A 172 5.41 24.68 -3.53
C GLU A 172 6.66 23.81 -3.64
N VAL A 173 6.53 22.50 -3.87
CA VAL A 173 7.69 21.62 -4.03
C VAL A 173 8.51 21.93 -5.28
N ASN A 174 7.84 22.34 -6.37
CA ASN A 174 8.52 22.74 -7.60
C ASN A 174 9.17 24.11 -7.51
N ARG A 175 8.55 25.04 -6.77
CA ARG A 175 9.11 26.36 -6.51
C ARG A 175 10.31 26.31 -5.56
N LYS A 176 10.17 25.60 -4.44
CA LYS A 176 11.19 25.58 -3.36
C LYS A 176 12.32 24.59 -3.60
N LYS A 177 12.09 23.54 -4.38
CA LYS A 177 13.07 22.49 -4.71
C LYS A 177 13.86 22.02 -3.48
N PRO A 178 13.18 21.44 -2.47
CA PRO A 178 13.81 21.10 -1.20
C PRO A 178 15.01 20.18 -1.40
N GLN A 179 16.08 20.42 -0.63
CA GLN A 179 17.32 19.65 -0.68
C GLN A 179 17.43 18.62 0.45
N THR A 180 16.51 18.64 1.40
CA THR A 180 16.47 17.68 2.53
C THR A 180 15.08 17.08 2.68
N MET A 181 15.01 15.86 3.19
CA MET A 181 13.74 15.18 3.45
C MET A 181 12.88 15.95 4.46
N ALA A 182 13.50 16.56 5.48
CA ALA A 182 12.77 17.39 6.45
C ALA A 182 12.05 18.57 5.77
N LYS A 183 12.74 19.29 4.88
CA LYS A 183 12.11 20.39 4.12
C LYS A 183 11.03 19.91 3.15
N LEU A 184 11.21 18.72 2.57
CA LEU A 184 10.17 18.13 1.74
C LEU A 184 8.93 17.77 2.57
N ALA A 185 9.13 17.17 3.73
CA ALA A 185 8.04 16.85 4.67
C ALA A 185 7.31 18.12 5.15
N ASP A 186 8.04 19.19 5.45
CA ASP A 186 7.43 20.48 5.84
C ASP A 186 6.51 21.02 4.73
N ILE A 187 6.95 20.93 3.46
CA ILE A 187 6.11 21.34 2.32
C ILE A 187 4.87 20.45 2.23
N TRP A 188 5.04 19.12 2.32
CA TRP A 188 3.96 18.14 2.23
C TRP A 188 2.86 18.41 3.27
N TYR A 189 3.22 18.51 4.54
CA TYR A 189 2.25 18.69 5.61
C TYR A 189 1.67 20.11 5.67
N ASN A 190 2.47 21.14 5.39
CA ASN A 190 2.01 22.54 5.43
C ASN A 190 1.02 22.86 4.30
N SER A 191 1.26 22.38 3.08
CA SER A 191 0.37 22.63 1.95
C SER A 191 -1.02 22.02 2.15
N GLN A 192 -1.12 20.98 2.96
CA GLN A 192 -2.36 20.27 3.24
C GLN A 192 -2.98 20.64 4.59
N GLY A 193 -2.43 21.65 5.31
CA GLY A 193 -2.92 22.04 6.62
C GLY A 193 -2.72 20.98 7.72
N GLU A 194 -1.89 19.96 7.48
CA GLU A 194 -1.73 18.81 8.37
C GLU A 194 -0.44 18.83 9.20
N ASN A 195 0.27 19.96 9.22
CA ASN A 195 1.55 20.06 9.93
C ASN A 195 1.45 19.74 11.42
N TYR A 196 0.35 20.10 12.06
CA TYR A 196 0.11 19.81 13.49
C TYR A 196 -0.18 18.31 13.76
N ARG A 197 -0.46 17.53 12.72
CA ARG A 197 -0.73 16.08 12.77
C ARG A 197 0.33 15.23 12.07
N ARG A 198 1.45 15.82 11.69
CA ARG A 198 2.48 15.11 10.90
C ARG A 198 2.97 13.82 11.55
N ASP A 199 2.94 13.75 12.88
CA ASP A 199 3.35 12.56 13.64
C ASP A 199 2.18 11.61 13.95
N HIS A 200 0.96 11.96 13.55
CA HIS A 200 -0.22 11.13 13.74
C HIS A 200 -0.44 10.19 12.55
N HIS A 201 -0.68 8.92 12.84
CA HIS A 201 -0.94 7.92 11.82
C HIS A 201 -2.15 8.26 10.94
N TYR A 202 -3.17 8.90 11.51
CA TYR A 202 -4.41 9.26 10.80
C TYR A 202 -4.48 10.75 10.42
N ASN A 203 -3.39 11.34 9.92
CA ASN A 203 -3.48 12.67 9.34
C ASN A 203 -4.15 12.64 7.95
N GLY A 204 -4.74 13.77 7.53
CA GLY A 204 -5.52 13.86 6.28
C GLY A 204 -4.69 13.70 5.01
N SER A 205 -3.37 13.87 5.10
CA SER A 205 -2.48 13.75 3.93
C SER A 205 -2.39 12.32 3.37
N ARG A 206 -2.78 11.32 4.17
CA ARG A 206 -2.82 9.91 3.73
C ARG A 206 -3.93 9.59 2.72
N TYR A 207 -4.93 10.47 2.57
CA TYR A 207 -6.06 10.25 1.69
C TYR A 207 -5.83 10.73 0.25
N HIS A 208 -4.60 10.61 -0.23
CA HIS A 208 -4.21 10.87 -1.60
C HIS A 208 -3.78 9.57 -2.30
N MET A 209 -3.93 9.52 -3.63
CA MET A 209 -3.49 8.37 -4.44
C MET A 209 -1.98 8.14 -4.28
N LEU A 210 -1.19 9.22 -4.27
CA LEU A 210 0.20 9.21 -3.85
C LEU A 210 0.30 9.76 -2.43
N TYR A 211 0.79 8.96 -1.51
CA TYR A 211 0.98 9.33 -0.12
C TYR A 211 2.42 9.03 0.31
N ALA A 212 3.04 9.99 0.98
CA ALA A 212 4.38 9.82 1.52
C ALA A 212 4.36 9.82 3.05
N GLU A 213 4.83 8.74 3.65
CA GLU A 213 4.94 8.61 5.09
C GLU A 213 6.33 9.01 5.55
N TYR A 214 6.45 10.19 6.20
CA TYR A 214 7.72 10.73 6.69
C TYR A 214 7.95 10.38 8.17
N LYS A 215 7.49 9.24 8.63
CA LYS A 215 7.57 8.88 10.05
C LYS A 215 8.90 8.27 10.46
N LYS A 216 9.25 8.57 11.72
CA LYS A 216 10.31 7.93 12.51
C LYS A 216 10.20 6.39 12.58
N TYR A 217 9.06 5.82 12.13
CA TYR A 217 8.77 4.39 12.14
C TYR A 217 9.06 3.68 10.81
N ALA A 218 9.29 4.40 9.72
CA ALA A 218 9.72 3.81 8.46
C ALA A 218 11.08 3.11 8.58
N GLU A 219 11.92 3.51 9.55
CA GLU A 219 13.18 2.84 9.86
C GLU A 219 13.01 1.46 10.52
N LYS A 220 11.79 1.09 10.94
CA LYS A 220 11.52 -0.21 11.58
C LYS A 220 10.80 -1.22 10.70
N LEU A 221 10.39 -0.81 9.50
CA LEU A 221 9.67 -1.64 8.52
C LEU A 221 10.52 -2.02 7.31
N LEU A 222 11.80 -1.65 7.32
CA LEU A 222 12.75 -1.96 6.25
C LEU A 222 13.87 -2.85 6.78
#